data_33f6453cd4862aa3807942b6e5ca9d6c
#
_entry.id   33f6453cd4862aa3807942b6e5ca9d6c
#
_cell.length_a   1.000
_cell.length_b   1.000
_cell.length_c   1.000
_cell.angle_alpha   90.00
_cell.angle_beta   90.00
_cell.angle_gamma   90.00
#
_symmetry.space_group_name_H-M   'P 1'
#
loop_
_entity.id
_entity.type
_entity.pdbx_description
1 polymer ?
#
loop_
_entity_poly.entity_id
_entity_poly.type
_entity_poly.pdbx_seq_one_letter_code
_entity_poly.pdbx_strand_id
1 'polypeptide(L)'
;VDEVKVEGLEPTFRHLDDADLGWQQVKAIRNADGSTSSVWEKWLAFSPDPQYLSLYARWDPGMVIRRHGHYSPHVIFVISGDMWCGGRHCPAGTHVELPLGAAFGPFVSGPEGTVLLEVMMGDPRSWGDDPQAFVDALADRGAEALPDPEIELPDWLADLRSRWVVDGEAPAGG
;
A
#
# COMPACT_ATOMS: atom_id res chain seq x y z
N VAL A 1 -6.14 7.67 -40.91
CA VAL A 1 -5.60 6.90 -39.77
C VAL A 1 -6.77 6.07 -39.29
N ASP A 2 -6.75 4.77 -39.57
CA ASP A 2 -7.81 3.85 -39.09
C ASP A 2 -7.76 3.80 -37.57
N GLU A 3 -8.87 4.15 -36.92
CA GLU A 3 -9.03 3.97 -35.48
C GLU A 3 -8.99 2.47 -35.18
N VAL A 4 -7.95 2.03 -34.49
CA VAL A 4 -7.92 0.67 -33.93
C VAL A 4 -8.89 0.63 -32.77
N LYS A 5 -10.09 0.16 -33.03
CA LYS A 5 -11.06 -0.13 -31.96
C LYS A 5 -10.63 -1.39 -31.24
N VAL A 6 -10.25 -1.27 -29.97
CA VAL A 6 -10.09 -2.42 -29.09
C VAL A 6 -11.49 -2.83 -28.63
N GLU A 7 -11.99 -3.93 -29.15
CA GLU A 7 -13.29 -4.45 -28.73
C GLU A 7 -13.18 -5.10 -27.35
N GLY A 8 -14.14 -4.76 -26.48
CA GLY A 8 -14.73 -5.81 -25.71
C GLY A 8 -14.66 -5.82 -24.23
N LEU A 9 -14.22 -4.84 -23.46
CA LEU A 9 -14.44 -4.85 -22.01
C LEU A 9 -15.26 -3.65 -21.57
N GLU A 10 -16.32 -3.91 -20.83
CA GLU A 10 -17.13 -2.86 -20.22
C GLU A 10 -16.37 -2.23 -19.05
N PRO A 11 -16.52 -0.91 -18.82
CA PRO A 11 -15.93 -0.26 -17.65
C PRO A 11 -16.46 -0.85 -16.34
N THR A 12 -15.58 -1.06 -15.38
CA THR A 12 -15.96 -1.45 -14.01
C THR A 12 -16.03 -0.19 -13.14
N PHE A 13 -17.14 -0.03 -12.44
CA PHE A 13 -17.36 1.07 -11.49
C PHE A 13 -17.36 0.50 -10.07
N ARG A 14 -16.64 1.17 -9.16
CA ARG A 14 -16.64 0.87 -7.72
C ARG A 14 -16.77 2.15 -6.93
N HIS A 15 -17.59 2.08 -5.88
CA HIS A 15 -17.72 3.13 -4.89
C HIS A 15 -17.12 2.68 -3.55
N LEU A 16 -16.53 3.59 -2.80
CA LEU A 16 -15.91 3.25 -1.52
C LEU A 16 -16.88 2.61 -0.50
N ASP A 17 -18.19 2.84 -0.65
CA ASP A 17 -19.21 2.28 0.21
C ASP A 17 -19.87 1.02 -0.37
N ASP A 18 -19.34 0.45 -1.45
CA ASP A 18 -19.84 -0.83 -1.96
C ASP A 18 -19.71 -1.92 -0.89
N ALA A 19 -20.75 -2.74 -0.75
CA ALA A 19 -20.87 -3.71 0.34
C ALA A 19 -19.77 -4.80 0.31
N ASP A 20 -19.25 -5.10 -0.89
CA ASP A 20 -18.17 -6.07 -1.10
C ASP A 20 -16.77 -5.44 -0.99
N LEU A 21 -16.67 -4.14 -0.70
CA LEU A 21 -15.43 -3.40 -0.57
C LEU A 21 -15.15 -3.02 0.89
N GLY A 22 -14.80 -4.01 1.70
CA GLY A 22 -14.46 -3.84 3.11
C GLY A 22 -13.09 -3.19 3.35
N TRP A 23 -12.92 -2.56 4.51
CA TRP A 23 -11.61 -2.16 5.00
C TRP A 23 -10.85 -3.38 5.50
N GLN A 24 -9.58 -3.49 5.09
CA GLN A 24 -8.65 -4.49 5.57
C GLN A 24 -7.53 -3.81 6.36
N GLN A 25 -7.25 -4.32 7.56
CA GLN A 25 -6.07 -3.92 8.31
C GLN A 25 -4.87 -4.70 7.77
N VAL A 26 -3.88 -4.00 7.23
CA VAL A 26 -2.71 -4.64 6.58
C VAL A 26 -1.42 -4.47 7.35
N LYS A 27 -1.35 -3.47 8.23
CA LYS A 27 -0.23 -3.20 9.14
C LYS A 27 -0.73 -2.65 10.44
N ALA A 28 0.03 -2.87 11.53
CA ALA A 28 -0.24 -2.29 12.83
C ALA A 28 1.05 -2.05 13.63
N ILE A 29 1.02 -1.02 14.46
CA ILE A 29 2.02 -0.74 15.49
C ILE A 29 1.32 -0.46 16.80
N ARG A 30 2.01 -0.69 17.92
CA ARG A 30 1.58 -0.24 19.25
C ARG A 30 2.29 1.04 19.59
N ASN A 31 1.53 2.07 19.97
CA ASN A 31 2.05 3.36 20.39
C ASN A 31 2.51 3.31 21.85
N ALA A 32 3.29 4.31 22.27
CA ALA A 32 3.80 4.43 23.64
C ALA A 32 2.68 4.49 24.71
N ASP A 33 1.51 5.00 24.38
CA ASP A 33 0.33 5.08 25.25
C ASP A 33 -0.49 3.78 25.31
N GLY A 34 -0.05 2.74 24.58
CA GLY A 34 -0.72 1.45 24.48
C GLY A 34 -1.81 1.38 23.41
N SER A 35 -2.13 2.49 22.73
CA SER A 35 -3.04 2.49 21.58
C SER A 35 -2.41 1.83 20.36
N THR A 36 -3.22 1.53 19.35
CA THR A 36 -2.76 0.94 18.09
C THR A 36 -2.99 1.93 16.95
N SER A 37 -1.96 2.13 16.12
CA SER A 37 -2.09 2.78 14.81
C SER A 37 -1.93 1.75 13.71
N SER A 38 -2.72 1.88 12.65
CA SER A 38 -2.86 0.87 11.60
C SER A 38 -2.86 1.47 10.21
N VAL A 39 -2.52 0.64 9.24
CA VAL A 39 -2.81 0.86 7.82
C VAL A 39 -4.05 0.07 7.47
N TRP A 40 -5.01 0.76 6.86
CA TRP A 40 -6.26 0.21 6.37
C TRP A 40 -6.34 0.41 4.87
N GLU A 41 -6.76 -0.62 4.15
CA GLU A 41 -6.87 -0.59 2.69
C GLU A 41 -8.22 -1.09 2.20
N LYS A 42 -8.69 -0.47 1.11
CA LYS A 42 -9.75 -0.97 0.24
C LYS A 42 -9.14 -1.22 -1.14
N TRP A 43 -9.17 -2.44 -1.60
CA TRP A 43 -8.59 -2.80 -2.89
C TRP A 43 -9.62 -2.57 -4.00
N LEU A 44 -9.44 -1.47 -4.74
CA LEU A 44 -10.40 -1.01 -5.74
C LEU A 44 -10.35 -1.85 -7.01
N ALA A 45 -9.15 -2.22 -7.44
CA ALA A 45 -8.94 -3.05 -8.62
C ALA A 45 -7.68 -3.88 -8.47
N PHE A 46 -7.75 -5.10 -8.91
CA PHE A 46 -6.63 -6.00 -9.02
C PHE A 46 -6.73 -6.73 -10.36
N SER A 47 -5.81 -6.48 -11.28
CA SER A 47 -5.79 -7.07 -12.60
C SER A 47 -4.56 -7.97 -12.78
N PRO A 48 -4.73 -9.19 -13.34
CA PRO A 48 -3.58 -10.03 -13.68
C PRO A 48 -2.98 -9.70 -15.05
N ASP A 49 -3.76 -9.11 -15.97
CA ASP A 49 -3.32 -8.80 -17.32
C ASP A 49 -4.11 -7.58 -17.90
N PRO A 50 -3.47 -6.43 -18.09
CA PRO A 50 -2.15 -6.07 -17.53
C PRO A 50 -2.17 -6.12 -16.00
N GLN A 51 -1.03 -6.51 -15.41
CA GLN A 51 -0.93 -6.63 -13.97
C GLN A 51 -0.90 -5.26 -13.30
N TYR A 52 -1.83 -4.99 -12.40
CA TYR A 52 -1.84 -3.81 -11.54
C TYR A 52 -2.73 -4.02 -10.30
N LEU A 53 -2.42 -3.26 -9.26
CA LEU A 53 -3.26 -3.10 -8.08
C LEU A 53 -3.54 -1.61 -7.88
N SER A 54 -4.81 -1.24 -7.74
CA SER A 54 -5.24 0.08 -7.31
C SER A 54 -5.95 -0.03 -5.98
N LEU A 55 -5.54 0.77 -4.99
CA LEU A 55 -6.11 0.73 -3.65
C LEU A 55 -6.30 2.13 -3.07
N TYR A 56 -7.28 2.24 -2.18
CA TYR A 56 -7.54 3.41 -1.36
C TYR A 56 -7.12 3.08 0.07
N ALA A 57 -6.17 3.84 0.61
CA ALA A 57 -5.61 3.57 1.93
C ALA A 57 -5.89 4.69 2.92
N ARG A 58 -6.02 4.30 4.17
CA ARG A 58 -6.04 5.19 5.33
C ARG A 58 -5.00 4.72 6.33
N TRP A 59 -4.12 5.61 6.72
CA TRP A 59 -3.14 5.39 7.77
C TRP A 59 -3.55 6.17 9.01
N ASP A 60 -3.68 5.49 10.13
CA ASP A 60 -4.02 6.13 11.40
C ASP A 60 -2.93 7.12 11.84
N PRO A 61 -3.24 8.12 12.68
CA PRO A 61 -2.25 9.08 13.18
C PRO A 61 -1.02 8.39 13.77
N GLY A 62 0.16 8.88 13.43
CA GLY A 62 1.44 8.39 13.94
C GLY A 62 1.87 7.01 13.43
N MET A 63 1.13 6.40 12.50
CA MET A 63 1.53 5.12 11.90
C MET A 63 2.93 5.22 11.28
N VAL A 64 3.76 4.22 11.57
CA VAL A 64 5.11 4.08 11.03
C VAL A 64 5.15 2.88 10.10
N ILE A 65 5.65 3.08 8.86
CA ILE A 65 5.82 2.03 7.87
C ILE A 65 7.29 1.96 7.47
N ARG A 66 7.80 0.74 7.35
CA ARG A 66 9.21 0.48 6.98
C ARG A 66 9.57 1.12 5.65
N ARG A 67 10.86 1.39 5.44
CA ARG A 67 11.41 1.67 4.13
C ARG A 67 11.30 0.41 3.27
N HIS A 68 10.75 0.54 2.07
CA HIS A 68 10.50 -0.60 1.17
C HIS A 68 10.42 -0.14 -0.28
N GLY A 69 10.49 -1.11 -1.18
CA GLY A 69 10.17 -0.94 -2.60
C GLY A 69 9.18 -2.02 -3.05
N HIS A 70 8.69 -1.92 -4.27
CA HIS A 70 7.82 -2.89 -4.90
C HIS A 70 8.47 -3.50 -6.14
N TYR A 71 8.01 -4.69 -6.55
CA TYR A 71 8.42 -5.33 -7.80
C TYR A 71 7.70 -4.74 -9.02
N SER A 72 7.23 -3.51 -8.90
CA SER A 72 6.55 -2.73 -9.94
C SER A 72 6.79 -1.24 -9.73
N PRO A 73 6.66 -0.41 -10.79
CA PRO A 73 6.48 1.02 -10.59
C PRO A 73 5.25 1.30 -9.74
N HIS A 74 5.34 2.33 -8.90
CA HIS A 74 4.31 2.64 -7.92
C HIS A 74 4.04 4.15 -7.89
N VAL A 75 2.78 4.49 -7.80
CA VAL A 75 2.32 5.88 -7.66
C VAL A 75 1.48 6.00 -6.40
N ILE A 76 1.75 7.04 -5.62
CA ILE A 76 0.94 7.44 -4.47
C ILE A 76 0.44 8.86 -4.71
N PHE A 77 -0.83 9.10 -4.39
CA PHE A 77 -1.39 10.45 -4.30
C PHE A 77 -2.00 10.67 -2.93
N VAL A 78 -1.49 11.65 -2.18
CA VAL A 78 -2.03 12.00 -0.86
C VAL A 78 -3.31 12.80 -1.06
N ILE A 79 -4.44 12.24 -0.62
CA ILE A 79 -5.78 12.84 -0.76
C ILE A 79 -6.07 13.81 0.39
N SER A 80 -5.78 13.39 1.64
CA SER A 80 -5.98 14.20 2.84
C SER A 80 -5.01 13.82 3.95
N GLY A 81 -4.86 14.71 4.93
CA GLY A 81 -3.84 14.58 5.94
C GLY A 81 -2.45 14.81 5.37
N ASP A 82 -1.45 14.23 6.00
CA ASP A 82 -0.06 14.33 5.58
C ASP A 82 0.77 13.14 6.06
N MET A 83 1.94 12.96 5.46
CA MET A 83 2.93 11.98 5.87
C MET A 83 4.35 12.51 5.66
N TRP A 84 5.29 11.89 6.35
CA TRP A 84 6.72 12.01 6.03
C TRP A 84 7.17 10.75 5.31
N CYS A 85 7.91 10.92 4.21
CA CYS A 85 8.59 9.86 3.48
C CYS A 85 10.10 10.06 3.66
N GLY A 86 10.71 9.31 4.56
CA GLY A 86 12.02 9.65 5.06
C GLY A 86 12.01 11.04 5.69
N GLY A 87 12.92 11.93 5.28
CA GLY A 87 12.94 13.31 5.74
C GLY A 87 12.02 14.28 4.98
N ARG A 88 11.22 13.81 4.02
CA ARG A 88 10.40 14.67 3.16
C ARG A 88 8.96 14.72 3.62
N HIS A 89 8.44 15.92 3.90
CA HIS A 89 7.03 16.15 4.19
C HIS A 89 6.18 16.08 2.91
N CYS A 90 5.11 15.32 2.97
CA CYS A 90 4.18 15.05 1.88
C CYS A 90 2.73 15.39 2.34
N PRO A 91 2.29 16.65 2.21
CA PRO A 91 0.93 17.05 2.55
C PRO A 91 -0.08 16.59 1.48
N ALA A 92 -1.37 16.77 1.75
CA ALA A 92 -2.44 16.56 0.76
C ALA A 92 -2.12 17.28 -0.57
N GLY A 93 -2.38 16.60 -1.69
CA GLY A 93 -2.00 17.03 -3.04
C GLY A 93 -0.60 16.58 -3.49
N THR A 94 0.17 15.90 -2.63
CA THR A 94 1.47 15.37 -3.02
C THR A 94 1.28 14.13 -3.89
N HIS A 95 1.96 14.11 -5.04
CA HIS A 95 2.16 12.96 -5.91
C HIS A 95 3.58 12.41 -5.69
N VAL A 96 3.66 11.11 -5.42
CA VAL A 96 4.94 10.38 -5.30
C VAL A 96 5.00 9.33 -6.39
N GLU A 97 6.06 9.36 -7.16
CA GLU A 97 6.35 8.36 -8.19
C GLU A 97 7.57 7.55 -7.75
N LEU A 98 7.41 6.24 -7.73
CA LEU A 98 8.45 5.28 -7.39
C LEU A 98 8.76 4.43 -8.61
N PRO A 99 9.89 4.66 -9.28
CA PRO A 99 10.34 3.78 -10.35
C PRO A 99 10.62 2.36 -9.86
N LEU A 100 10.53 1.38 -10.77
CA LEU A 100 10.92 0.00 -10.48
C LEU A 100 12.35 -0.05 -9.90
N GLY A 101 12.50 -0.77 -8.79
CA GLY A 101 13.79 -0.94 -8.11
C GLY A 101 14.18 0.17 -7.16
N ALA A 102 13.38 1.24 -7.06
CA ALA A 102 13.57 2.26 -6.03
C ALA A 102 12.90 1.86 -4.71
N ALA A 103 13.40 2.38 -3.59
CA ALA A 103 12.80 2.25 -2.27
C ALA A 103 12.47 3.62 -1.69
N PHE A 104 11.41 3.68 -0.89
CA PHE A 104 10.93 4.89 -0.24
C PHE A 104 10.51 4.63 1.21
N GLY A 105 10.41 5.69 2.00
CA GLY A 105 10.20 5.60 3.44
C GLY A 105 11.51 5.70 4.27
N PRO A 106 11.51 5.36 5.57
CA PRO A 106 10.32 4.98 6.32
C PRO A 106 9.25 6.06 6.24
N PHE A 107 7.99 5.64 6.35
CA PHE A 107 6.90 6.60 6.38
C PHE A 107 6.42 6.83 7.81
N VAL A 108 5.94 8.03 8.05
CA VAL A 108 5.25 8.38 9.29
C VAL A 108 4.03 9.21 8.92
N SER A 109 2.83 8.75 9.27
CA SER A 109 1.63 9.56 9.08
C SER A 109 1.57 10.70 10.07
N GLY A 110 0.96 11.81 9.65
CA GLY A 110 0.80 13.01 10.46
C GLY A 110 -0.22 12.85 11.60
N PRO A 111 -0.44 13.93 12.37
CA PRO A 111 -1.30 13.89 13.55
C PRO A 111 -2.79 13.66 13.22
N GLU A 112 -3.23 13.96 12.01
CA GLU A 112 -4.60 13.71 11.53
C GLU A 112 -4.70 12.40 10.73
N GLY A 113 -3.60 11.64 10.65
CA GLY A 113 -3.48 10.49 9.76
C GLY A 113 -3.26 10.88 8.30
N THR A 114 -3.33 9.90 7.41
CA THR A 114 -3.13 10.10 5.97
C THR A 114 -4.14 9.28 5.20
N VAL A 115 -4.75 9.89 4.18
CA VAL A 115 -5.58 9.17 3.19
C VAL A 115 -4.90 9.30 1.83
N LEU A 116 -4.77 8.19 1.12
CA LEU A 116 -4.07 8.17 -0.16
C LEU A 116 -4.69 7.17 -1.14
N LEU A 117 -4.46 7.44 -2.42
CA LEU A 117 -4.66 6.49 -3.50
C LEU A 117 -3.30 5.96 -3.91
N GLU A 118 -3.20 4.64 -4.04
CA GLU A 118 -2.00 3.97 -4.52
C GLU A 118 -2.30 3.16 -5.78
N VAL A 119 -1.37 3.17 -6.71
CA VAL A 119 -1.42 2.34 -7.92
C VAL A 119 -0.08 1.69 -8.14
N MET A 120 -0.04 0.37 -8.08
CA MET A 120 1.12 -0.46 -8.40
C MET A 120 0.91 -1.05 -9.79
N MET A 121 1.80 -0.70 -10.72
CA MET A 121 1.68 -1.04 -12.14
C MET A 121 2.49 -2.31 -12.46
N GLY A 122 2.11 -3.43 -11.84
CA GLY A 122 2.78 -4.72 -11.96
C GLY A 122 2.62 -5.54 -10.69
N ASP A 123 3.63 -6.33 -10.32
CA ASP A 123 3.65 -7.13 -9.11
C ASP A 123 3.68 -6.24 -7.85
N PRO A 124 2.64 -6.24 -7.01
CA PRO A 124 2.55 -5.35 -5.86
C PRO A 124 3.31 -5.87 -4.64
N ARG A 125 3.93 -7.05 -4.70
CA ARG A 125 4.74 -7.53 -3.59
C ARG A 125 5.85 -6.54 -3.29
N SER A 126 6.19 -6.41 -2.01
CA SER A 126 7.21 -5.49 -1.52
C SER A 126 8.46 -6.22 -1.03
N TRP A 127 9.57 -5.55 -1.12
CA TRP A 127 10.84 -5.94 -0.47
C TRP A 127 11.27 -4.85 0.50
N GLY A 128 11.88 -5.24 1.61
CA GLY A 128 12.35 -4.31 2.64
C GLY A 128 13.72 -3.74 2.29
N ASP A 129 13.94 -2.49 2.71
CA ASP A 129 15.22 -1.79 2.61
C ASP A 129 15.49 -1.05 3.94
N ASP A 130 16.74 -0.97 4.36
CA ASP A 130 17.18 -0.30 5.58
C ASP A 130 16.28 -0.61 6.82
N PRO A 131 16.31 -1.84 7.35
CA PRO A 131 15.48 -2.21 8.51
C PRO A 131 15.80 -1.39 9.76
N GLN A 132 17.03 -0.84 9.88
CA GLN A 132 17.40 -0.02 11.02
C GLN A 132 16.64 1.31 11.03
N ALA A 133 16.41 1.93 9.87
CA ALA A 133 15.62 3.16 9.78
C ALA A 133 14.18 2.97 10.30
N PHE A 134 13.60 1.78 10.15
CA PHE A 134 12.29 1.46 10.72
C PHE A 134 12.35 1.32 12.25
N VAL A 135 13.35 0.62 12.77
CA VAL A 135 13.56 0.48 14.21
C VAL A 135 13.76 1.85 14.86
N ASP A 136 14.58 2.71 14.27
CA ASP A 136 14.84 4.05 14.77
C ASP A 136 13.56 4.92 14.76
N ALA A 137 12.77 4.87 13.68
CA ALA A 137 11.53 5.62 13.56
C ALA A 137 10.45 5.17 14.57
N LEU A 138 10.42 3.89 14.94
CA LEU A 138 9.57 3.37 16.03
C LEU A 138 10.10 3.83 17.40
N ALA A 139 11.41 3.71 17.64
CA ALA A 139 12.03 4.08 18.89
C ALA A 139 11.85 5.57 19.23
N ASP A 140 11.97 6.45 18.24
CA ASP A 140 11.74 7.90 18.37
C ASP A 140 10.33 8.24 18.88
N ARG A 141 9.38 7.31 18.74
CA ARG A 141 7.98 7.44 19.17
C ARG A 141 7.63 6.57 20.38
N GLY A 142 8.56 5.77 20.86
CA GLY A 142 8.29 4.76 21.87
C GLY A 142 7.27 3.71 21.39
N ALA A 143 7.20 3.50 20.08
CA ALA A 143 6.29 2.54 19.47
C ALA A 143 6.98 1.20 19.19
N GLU A 144 6.19 0.16 19.00
CA GLU A 144 6.67 -1.18 18.64
C GLU A 144 5.90 -1.75 17.46
N ALA A 145 6.57 -2.50 16.59
CA ALA A 145 5.92 -3.22 15.51
C ALA A 145 5.04 -4.35 16.06
N LEU A 146 3.86 -4.52 15.50
CA LEU A 146 3.00 -5.68 15.72
C LEU A 146 3.12 -6.65 14.54
N PRO A 147 2.79 -7.95 14.73
CA PRO A 147 2.67 -8.87 13.61
C PRO A 147 1.68 -8.35 12.57
N ASP A 148 1.99 -8.58 11.29
CA ASP A 148 1.08 -8.22 10.21
C ASP A 148 -0.24 -8.97 10.35
N PRO A 149 -1.40 -8.29 10.28
CA PRO A 149 -2.69 -8.95 10.30
C PRO A 149 -2.88 -9.91 9.12
N GLU A 150 -3.70 -10.93 9.31
CA GLU A 150 -4.16 -11.75 8.18
C GLU A 150 -5.04 -10.89 7.27
N ILE A 151 -4.75 -10.91 5.96
CA ILE A 151 -5.53 -10.19 4.97
C ILE A 151 -6.60 -11.13 4.41
N GLU A 152 -7.87 -10.78 4.63
CA GLU A 152 -8.98 -11.41 3.93
C GLU A 152 -9.09 -10.81 2.53
N LEU A 153 -8.84 -11.64 1.52
CA LEU A 153 -9.02 -11.23 0.14
C LEU A 153 -10.47 -11.46 -0.26
N PRO A 154 -11.12 -10.51 -0.97
CA PRO A 154 -12.38 -10.76 -1.62
C PRO A 154 -12.30 -12.00 -2.53
N ASP A 155 -13.38 -12.79 -2.62
CA ASP A 155 -13.41 -14.04 -3.41
C ASP A 155 -12.92 -13.83 -4.84
N TRP A 156 -13.24 -12.70 -5.45
CA TRP A 156 -12.79 -12.35 -6.80
C TRP A 156 -11.29 -12.06 -6.91
N LEU A 157 -10.59 -11.82 -5.78
CA LEU A 157 -9.13 -11.67 -5.69
C LEU A 157 -8.43 -12.99 -5.32
N ALA A 158 -9.10 -13.89 -4.64
CA ALA A 158 -8.52 -15.15 -4.19
C ALA A 158 -7.98 -15.99 -5.35
N ASP A 159 -8.72 -16.06 -6.46
CA ASP A 159 -8.30 -16.75 -7.69
C ASP A 159 -7.06 -16.12 -8.34
N LEU A 160 -6.88 -14.81 -8.20
CA LEU A 160 -5.74 -14.08 -8.76
C LEU A 160 -4.48 -14.31 -7.94
N ARG A 161 -4.61 -14.38 -6.62
CA ARG A 161 -3.48 -14.68 -5.73
C ARG A 161 -2.92 -16.09 -5.97
N SER A 162 -3.78 -17.06 -6.24
CA SER A 162 -3.35 -18.44 -6.55
C SER A 162 -2.50 -18.51 -7.82
N ARG A 163 -2.76 -17.65 -8.80
CA ARG A 163 -1.98 -17.54 -10.04
C ARG A 163 -0.63 -16.84 -9.84
N TRP A 164 -0.51 -15.97 -8.84
CA TRP A 164 0.74 -15.27 -8.54
C TRP A 164 1.76 -16.11 -7.78
N VAL A 165 1.30 -17.12 -7.06
CA VAL A 165 2.17 -18.02 -6.29
C VAL A 165 2.78 -19.12 -7.14
N VAL A 166 2.21 -19.38 -8.34
CA VAL A 166 2.60 -20.55 -9.17
C VAL A 166 3.81 -20.27 -10.07
N ASP A 167 4.10 -19.01 -10.43
CA ASP A 167 5.15 -18.70 -11.41
C ASP A 167 6.44 -18.09 -10.85
N GLY A 168 6.63 -18.07 -9.56
CA GLY A 168 7.88 -17.58 -8.97
C GLY A 168 8.13 -18.11 -7.58
N GLU A 169 9.25 -18.78 -7.39
CA GLU A 169 9.81 -18.97 -6.05
C GLU A 169 9.79 -17.60 -5.35
N ALA A 170 9.05 -17.51 -4.24
CA ALA A 170 9.13 -16.34 -3.38
C ALA A 170 10.62 -16.10 -3.07
N PRO A 171 11.17 -14.92 -3.30
CA PRO A 171 12.51 -14.63 -2.83
C PRO A 171 12.51 -14.93 -1.33
N ALA A 172 13.47 -15.75 -0.89
CA ALA A 172 13.61 -16.18 0.48
C ALA A 172 13.44 -14.97 1.40
N GLY A 173 12.48 -15.09 2.30
CA GLY A 173 12.12 -14.03 3.22
C GLY A 173 13.33 -13.56 4.02
N GLY A 174 13.56 -12.26 4.06
CA GLY A 174 14.40 -11.54 4.99
C GLY A 174 13.52 -10.62 5.81
#